data_feb4b86440922c2c5aae9c2b9908b825
#
_entry.id   feb4b86440922c2c5aae9c2b9908b825
#
_cell.length_a   1.000
_cell.length_b   1.000
_cell.length_c   1.000
_cell.angle_alpha   90.00
_cell.angle_beta   90.00
_cell.angle_gamma   90.00
#
_symmetry.space_group_name_H-M   'P 1'
#
loop_
_entity.id
_entity.type
_entity.pdbx_description
1 polymer ?
#
loop_
_entity_poly.entity_id
_entity_poly.type
_entity_poly.pdbx_seq_one_letter_code
_entity_poly.pdbx_strand_id
1 'polypeptide(L)'
;MRVMMGRADNRRAAEQFYDLALAMEIQGERWRANSYMKAARSIETQTESVRSISDRNALRSIEGVGESIASKLEEFLATGKIEALEAVRDLLPEDLPLFRDAPSLGFRRVADLDRLLGIRTVDDLLRAIYEGRLADLPDFDEEVQQRTLEWLSWKREEAADVPTPYALRSAVNIMNELRAGGNVTRIELAGPARRLITSVANITLLFSSASPDL
;
A
#
# COMPACT_ATOMS: atom_id res chain seq x y z
N MET A 1 -22.47 -11.54 -13.69
CA MET A 1 -21.11 -12.11 -13.79
C MET A 1 -20.23 -11.37 -14.82
N ARG A 2 -20.67 -11.16 -16.08
CA ARG A 2 -19.89 -10.46 -17.14
C ARG A 2 -19.49 -9.01 -16.80
N VAL A 3 -20.38 -8.23 -16.18
CA VAL A 3 -20.11 -6.83 -15.79
C VAL A 3 -19.07 -6.73 -14.65
N MET A 4 -19.05 -7.66 -13.70
CA MET A 4 -18.05 -7.67 -12.62
C MET A 4 -16.65 -8.02 -13.14
N MET A 5 -16.53 -8.94 -14.10
CA MET A 5 -15.23 -9.27 -14.72
C MET A 5 -14.69 -8.07 -15.52
N GLY A 6 -15.55 -7.34 -16.23
CA GLY A 6 -15.15 -6.17 -17.01
C GLY A 6 -14.55 -5.05 -16.15
N ARG A 7 -15.15 -4.77 -14.99
CA ARG A 7 -14.62 -3.79 -14.04
C ARG A 7 -13.27 -4.20 -13.44
N ALA A 8 -13.07 -5.49 -13.20
CA ALA A 8 -11.78 -5.99 -12.71
C ALA A 8 -10.66 -5.82 -13.75
N ASP A 9 -10.94 -6.05 -15.03
CA ASP A 9 -9.98 -5.82 -16.12
C ASP A 9 -9.63 -4.34 -16.26
N ASN A 10 -10.62 -3.45 -16.20
CA ASN A 10 -10.42 -2.01 -16.28
C ASN A 10 -9.57 -1.51 -15.10
N ARG A 11 -9.87 -1.97 -13.89
CA ARG A 11 -9.09 -1.62 -12.70
C ARG A 11 -7.63 -2.06 -12.82
N ARG A 12 -7.37 -3.30 -13.23
CA ARG A 12 -6.01 -3.82 -13.42
C ARG A 12 -5.24 -3.04 -14.49
N ALA A 13 -5.92 -2.67 -15.59
CA ALA A 13 -5.33 -1.82 -16.62
C ALA A 13 -5.02 -0.42 -16.06
N ALA A 14 -5.97 0.20 -15.36
CA ALA A 14 -5.79 1.53 -14.76
C ALA A 14 -4.64 1.55 -13.75
N GLU A 15 -4.47 0.50 -12.93
CA GLU A 15 -3.38 0.37 -11.97
C GLU A 15 -2.00 0.48 -12.64
N GLN A 16 -1.82 -0.13 -13.83
CA GLN A 16 -0.56 -0.03 -14.58
C GLN A 16 -0.26 1.42 -15.00
N PHE A 17 -1.28 2.17 -15.39
CA PHE A 17 -1.11 3.58 -15.76
C PHE A 17 -0.97 4.50 -14.55
N TYR A 18 -1.58 4.19 -13.41
CA TYR A 18 -1.30 4.90 -12.15
C TYR A 18 0.16 4.70 -11.72
N ASP A 19 0.70 3.50 -11.86
CA ASP A 19 2.10 3.21 -11.53
C ASP A 19 3.06 3.95 -12.48
N LEU A 20 2.78 3.96 -13.79
CA LEU A 20 3.53 4.78 -14.74
C LEU A 20 3.46 6.27 -14.41
N ALA A 21 2.29 6.76 -14.03
CA ALA A 21 2.11 8.15 -13.64
C ALA A 21 2.98 8.49 -12.42
N LEU A 22 3.01 7.62 -11.41
CA LEU A 22 3.82 7.82 -10.21
C LEU A 22 5.33 7.81 -10.55
N ALA A 23 5.78 6.84 -11.34
CA ALA A 23 7.17 6.80 -11.76
C ALA A 23 7.59 8.07 -12.51
N MET A 24 6.72 8.61 -13.38
CA MET A 24 6.98 9.88 -14.08
C MET A 24 6.99 11.08 -13.12
N GLU A 25 6.11 11.11 -12.12
CA GLU A 25 6.12 12.19 -11.12
C GLU A 25 7.38 12.16 -10.26
N ILE A 26 7.85 10.99 -9.84
CA ILE A 26 9.12 10.80 -9.13
C ILE A 26 10.30 11.31 -9.96
N GLN A 27 10.29 11.06 -11.28
CA GLN A 27 11.30 11.57 -12.23
C GLN A 27 11.16 13.08 -12.53
N GLY A 28 10.09 13.74 -12.04
CA GLY A 28 9.79 15.14 -12.33
C GLY A 28 9.14 15.40 -13.69
N GLU A 29 8.75 14.35 -14.42
CA GLU A 29 8.10 14.44 -15.72
C GLU A 29 6.59 14.69 -15.60
N ARG A 30 6.20 15.79 -14.97
CA ARG A 30 4.82 16.12 -14.59
C ARG A 30 3.81 16.04 -15.73
N TRP A 31 4.19 16.45 -16.94
CA TRP A 31 3.28 16.40 -18.09
C TRP A 31 2.90 14.95 -18.44
N ARG A 32 3.88 14.05 -18.45
CA ARG A 32 3.66 12.62 -18.71
C ARG A 32 2.87 11.97 -17.57
N ALA A 33 3.21 12.30 -16.33
CA ALA A 33 2.50 11.86 -15.14
C ALA A 33 1.00 12.21 -15.22
N ASN A 34 0.67 13.47 -15.54
CA ASN A 34 -0.72 13.92 -15.67
C ASN A 34 -1.44 13.20 -16.84
N SER A 35 -0.75 12.95 -17.95
CA SER A 35 -1.34 12.23 -19.08
C SER A 35 -1.68 10.79 -18.74
N TYR A 36 -0.79 10.07 -18.06
CA TYR A 36 -1.06 8.71 -17.57
C TYR A 36 -2.15 8.70 -16.49
N MET A 37 -2.14 9.66 -15.56
CA MET A 37 -3.17 9.80 -14.53
C MET A 37 -4.57 10.00 -15.12
N LYS A 38 -4.68 10.88 -16.13
CA LYS A 38 -5.96 11.13 -16.82
C LYS A 38 -6.46 9.86 -17.52
N ALA A 39 -5.59 9.18 -18.24
CA ALA A 39 -5.93 7.93 -18.92
C ALA A 39 -6.34 6.83 -17.92
N ALA A 40 -5.60 6.66 -16.83
CA ALA A 40 -5.92 5.69 -15.79
C ALA A 40 -7.34 5.88 -15.23
N ARG A 41 -7.70 7.12 -14.87
CA ARG A 41 -9.06 7.47 -14.39
C ARG A 41 -10.13 7.15 -15.41
N SER A 42 -9.90 7.50 -16.67
CA SER A 42 -10.86 7.25 -17.74
C SER A 42 -11.03 5.75 -18.02
N ILE A 43 -9.94 4.95 -17.97
CA ILE A 43 -10.00 3.50 -18.13
C ILE A 43 -10.75 2.86 -16.95
N GLU A 44 -10.47 3.27 -15.72
CA GLU A 44 -11.11 2.73 -14.51
C GLU A 44 -12.62 2.95 -14.51
N THR A 45 -13.08 4.10 -15.00
CA THR A 45 -14.49 4.48 -15.02
C THR A 45 -15.28 3.96 -16.23
N GLN A 46 -14.63 3.25 -17.17
CA GLN A 46 -15.35 2.64 -18.29
C GLN A 46 -16.41 1.65 -17.81
N THR A 47 -17.58 1.74 -18.41
CA THR A 47 -18.70 0.82 -18.13
C THR A 47 -18.48 -0.55 -18.75
N GLU A 48 -17.84 -0.58 -19.92
CA GLU A 48 -17.49 -1.79 -20.64
C GLU A 48 -16.03 -2.20 -20.33
N SER A 49 -15.75 -3.48 -20.44
CA SER A 49 -14.37 -3.97 -20.28
C SER A 49 -13.50 -3.46 -21.43
N VAL A 50 -12.35 -2.85 -21.11
CA VAL A 50 -11.36 -2.49 -22.14
C VAL A 50 -10.89 -3.71 -22.93
N ARG A 51 -10.98 -4.91 -22.36
CA ARG A 51 -10.68 -6.17 -23.05
C ARG A 51 -11.71 -6.52 -24.13
N SER A 52 -12.94 -5.99 -24.05
CA SER A 52 -13.95 -6.18 -25.08
C SER A 52 -13.79 -5.22 -26.26
N ILE A 53 -12.95 -4.19 -26.10
CA ILE A 53 -12.63 -3.23 -27.16
C ILE A 53 -11.54 -3.84 -28.04
N SER A 54 -11.91 -4.27 -29.24
CA SER A 54 -11.04 -5.06 -30.12
C SER A 54 -10.21 -4.22 -31.09
N ASP A 55 -10.40 -2.89 -31.11
CA ASP A 55 -9.76 -2.00 -32.07
C ASP A 55 -9.07 -0.82 -31.36
N ARG A 56 -7.83 -0.52 -31.80
CA ARG A 56 -7.01 0.61 -31.31
C ARG A 56 -7.74 1.95 -31.45
N ASN A 57 -8.48 2.16 -32.53
CA ASN A 57 -9.22 3.40 -32.72
C ASN A 57 -10.33 3.56 -31.67
N ALA A 58 -10.98 2.46 -31.28
CA ALA A 58 -11.97 2.46 -30.23
C ALA A 58 -11.33 2.69 -28.84
N LEU A 59 -10.13 2.16 -28.58
CA LEU A 59 -9.34 2.50 -27.37
C LEU A 59 -8.99 3.99 -27.31
N ARG A 60 -8.67 4.59 -28.43
CA ARG A 60 -8.38 6.05 -28.52
C ARG A 60 -9.61 6.94 -28.34
N SER A 61 -10.81 6.40 -28.44
CA SER A 61 -12.04 7.16 -28.12
C SER A 61 -12.23 7.34 -26.61
N ILE A 62 -11.48 6.60 -25.77
CA ILE A 62 -11.48 6.81 -24.32
C ILE A 62 -10.78 8.14 -24.04
N GLU A 63 -11.40 8.98 -23.22
CA GLU A 63 -10.87 10.30 -22.87
C GLU A 63 -9.45 10.18 -22.27
N GLY A 64 -8.50 10.96 -22.78
CA GLY A 64 -7.11 10.95 -22.33
C GLY A 64 -6.26 9.80 -22.87
N VAL A 65 -6.83 8.89 -23.68
CA VAL A 65 -6.10 7.80 -24.33
C VAL A 65 -5.66 8.23 -25.73
N GLY A 66 -4.46 8.74 -25.84
CA GLY A 66 -3.80 9.03 -27.13
C GLY A 66 -3.12 7.79 -27.72
N GLU A 67 -2.48 7.93 -28.88
CA GLU A 67 -1.79 6.83 -29.62
C GLU A 67 -0.83 6.03 -28.74
N SER A 68 0.07 6.71 -28.03
CA SER A 68 1.08 6.06 -27.17
C SER A 68 0.45 5.29 -26.00
N ILE A 69 -0.64 5.80 -25.43
CA ILE A 69 -1.36 5.16 -24.33
C ILE A 69 -2.18 3.98 -24.84
N ALA A 70 -2.84 4.14 -26.00
CA ALA A 70 -3.57 3.04 -26.65
C ALA A 70 -2.65 1.86 -26.96
N SER A 71 -1.44 2.12 -27.50
CA SER A 71 -0.45 1.07 -27.76
C SER A 71 -0.04 0.31 -26.49
N LYS A 72 0.19 1.03 -25.36
CA LYS A 72 0.50 0.40 -24.07
C LYS A 72 -0.68 -0.39 -23.50
N LEU A 73 -1.89 0.12 -23.72
CA LEU A 73 -3.09 -0.59 -23.29
C LEU A 73 -3.29 -1.90 -24.07
N GLU A 74 -3.05 -1.89 -25.39
CA GLU A 74 -3.05 -3.12 -26.21
C GLU A 74 -1.98 -4.10 -25.75
N GLU A 75 -0.76 -3.62 -25.49
CA GLU A 75 0.31 -4.43 -24.93
C GLU A 75 -0.10 -5.12 -23.64
N PHE A 76 -0.68 -4.35 -22.71
CA PHE A 76 -1.22 -4.90 -21.45
C PHE A 76 -2.31 -5.93 -21.67
N LEU A 77 -3.25 -5.67 -22.59
CA LEU A 77 -4.33 -6.59 -22.90
C LEU A 77 -3.84 -7.91 -23.53
N ALA A 78 -2.75 -7.86 -24.28
CA ALA A 78 -2.13 -9.02 -24.91
C ALA A 78 -1.23 -9.80 -23.96
N THR A 79 -0.42 -9.12 -23.15
CA THR A 79 0.65 -9.74 -22.36
C THR A 79 0.43 -9.72 -20.85
N GLY A 80 -0.49 -8.86 -20.37
CA GLY A 80 -0.71 -8.60 -18.96
C GLY A 80 0.31 -7.63 -18.34
N LYS A 81 1.22 -7.05 -19.13
CA LYS A 81 2.29 -6.14 -18.68
C LYS A 81 2.44 -4.98 -19.66
N ILE A 82 3.05 -3.89 -19.16
CA ILE A 82 3.51 -2.75 -19.98
C ILE A 82 5.03 -2.67 -19.84
N GLU A 83 5.78 -2.88 -20.93
CA GLU A 83 7.25 -2.88 -20.92
C GLU A 83 7.81 -1.56 -20.36
N ALA A 84 7.17 -0.44 -20.72
CA ALA A 84 7.56 0.87 -20.20
C ALA A 84 7.42 0.98 -18.68
N LEU A 85 6.50 0.25 -18.05
CA LEU A 85 6.38 0.18 -16.58
C LEU A 85 7.44 -0.73 -15.98
N GLU A 86 7.68 -1.89 -16.59
CA GLU A 86 8.74 -2.80 -16.13
C GLU A 86 10.12 -2.10 -16.13
N ALA A 87 10.39 -1.26 -17.14
CA ALA A 87 11.65 -0.49 -17.24
C ALA A 87 11.83 0.55 -16.12
N VAL A 88 10.78 0.99 -15.48
CA VAL A 88 10.80 2.00 -14.38
C VAL A 88 10.30 1.46 -13.04
N ARG A 89 10.08 0.16 -12.95
CA ARG A 89 9.52 -0.47 -11.74
C ARG A 89 10.36 -0.22 -10.50
N ASP A 90 11.68 -0.20 -10.63
CA ASP A 90 12.62 0.06 -9.54
C ASP A 90 12.54 1.50 -8.99
N LEU A 91 11.90 2.40 -9.70
CA LEU A 91 11.63 3.77 -9.22
C LEU A 91 10.43 3.83 -8.26
N LEU A 92 9.55 2.84 -8.29
CA LEU A 92 8.36 2.83 -7.45
C LEU A 92 8.70 2.44 -6.02
N PRO A 93 8.02 3.03 -5.03
CA PRO A 93 8.14 2.62 -3.64
C PRO A 93 7.89 1.10 -3.46
N GLU A 94 8.63 0.47 -2.56
CA GLU A 94 8.50 -0.97 -2.29
C GLU A 94 7.12 -1.31 -1.73
N ASP A 95 6.61 -0.44 -0.83
CA ASP A 95 5.28 -0.56 -0.22
C ASP A 95 4.21 0.22 -0.98
N LEU A 96 4.35 0.39 -2.30
CA LEU A 96 3.41 1.15 -3.13
C LEU A 96 1.94 0.75 -2.95
N PRO A 97 1.57 -0.55 -2.84
CA PRO A 97 0.17 -0.91 -2.60
C PRO A 97 -0.38 -0.29 -1.31
N LEU A 98 0.40 -0.28 -0.22
CA LEU A 98 0.01 0.33 1.05
C LEU A 98 -0.09 1.84 0.94
N PHE A 99 0.87 2.50 0.28
CA PHE A 99 0.83 3.95 0.06
C PHE A 99 -0.35 4.39 -0.80
N ARG A 100 -0.71 3.60 -1.82
CA ARG A 100 -1.86 3.88 -2.69
C ARG A 100 -3.19 3.78 -1.95
N ASP A 101 -3.32 2.80 -1.07
CA ASP A 101 -4.54 2.55 -0.30
C ASP A 101 -4.71 3.54 0.86
N ALA A 102 -3.66 4.26 1.27
CA ALA A 102 -3.71 5.24 2.35
C ALA A 102 -4.49 6.50 1.94
N PRO A 103 -5.66 6.78 2.54
CA PRO A 103 -6.54 7.86 2.10
C PRO A 103 -5.91 9.25 2.19
N SER A 104 -4.96 9.41 3.12
CA SER A 104 -4.28 10.67 3.40
C SER A 104 -3.11 10.96 2.46
N LEU A 105 -2.49 9.94 1.86
CA LEU A 105 -1.25 10.15 1.11
C LEU A 105 -1.50 10.69 -0.30
N GLY A 106 -2.36 10.07 -1.08
CA GLY A 106 -2.58 10.47 -2.45
C GLY A 106 -1.30 10.46 -3.31
N PHE A 107 -1.49 10.57 -4.59
CA PHE A 107 -0.44 10.41 -5.60
C PHE A 107 0.77 11.34 -5.44
N ARG A 108 0.53 12.65 -5.24
CA ARG A 108 1.62 13.64 -5.14
C ARG A 108 2.44 13.47 -3.88
N ARG A 109 1.76 13.23 -2.75
CA ARG A 109 2.47 13.03 -1.48
C ARG A 109 3.37 11.81 -1.53
N VAL A 110 2.92 10.70 -2.15
CA VAL A 110 3.77 9.51 -2.34
C VAL A 110 5.00 9.83 -3.18
N ALA A 111 4.86 10.59 -4.27
CA ALA A 111 6.00 11.02 -5.08
C ALA A 111 6.94 11.96 -4.32
N ASP A 112 6.41 12.87 -3.52
CA ASP A 112 7.22 13.81 -2.72
C ASP A 112 7.96 13.10 -1.57
N LEU A 113 7.35 12.09 -0.93
CA LEU A 113 8.00 11.23 0.06
C LEU A 113 9.24 10.53 -0.51
N ASP A 114 9.12 9.92 -1.69
CA ASP A 114 10.26 9.27 -2.36
C ASP A 114 11.29 10.32 -2.81
N ARG A 115 10.86 11.31 -3.57
CA ARG A 115 11.76 12.27 -4.22
C ARG A 115 12.53 13.16 -3.23
N LEU A 116 11.87 13.62 -2.16
CA LEU A 116 12.43 14.61 -1.23
C LEU A 116 13.11 13.97 -0.03
N LEU A 117 12.62 12.82 0.43
CA LEU A 117 13.09 12.16 1.64
C LEU A 117 13.60 10.72 1.43
N GLY A 118 13.47 10.17 0.21
CA GLY A 118 13.85 8.78 -0.09
C GLY A 118 13.00 7.75 0.68
N ILE A 119 11.77 8.11 1.05
CA ILE A 119 10.86 7.24 1.79
C ILE A 119 10.17 6.31 0.80
N ARG A 120 10.48 5.02 0.88
CA ARG A 120 10.00 3.98 -0.04
C ARG A 120 9.24 2.86 0.67
N THR A 121 9.38 2.76 1.99
CA THR A 121 8.72 1.75 2.82
C THR A 121 7.84 2.41 3.88
N VAL A 122 6.88 1.64 4.40
CA VAL A 122 6.04 2.06 5.53
C VAL A 122 6.89 2.32 6.78
N ASP A 123 7.93 1.51 7.01
CA ASP A 123 8.80 1.69 8.17
C ASP A 123 9.61 2.99 8.08
N ASP A 124 10.08 3.38 6.88
CA ASP A 124 10.74 4.66 6.67
C ASP A 124 9.77 5.83 6.90
N LEU A 125 8.52 5.68 6.44
CA LEU A 125 7.47 6.69 6.64
C LEU A 125 7.17 6.88 8.13
N LEU A 126 6.96 5.79 8.87
CA LEU A 126 6.72 5.84 10.31
C LEU A 126 7.89 6.51 11.04
N ARG A 127 9.13 6.13 10.73
CA ARG A 127 10.33 6.74 11.29
C ARG A 127 10.37 8.24 11.00
N ALA A 128 10.09 8.65 9.75
CA ALA A 128 10.10 10.06 9.36
C ALA A 128 9.03 10.87 10.09
N ILE A 129 7.83 10.30 10.34
CA ILE A 129 6.79 10.96 11.14
C ILE A 129 7.26 11.15 12.59
N TYR A 130 7.78 10.09 13.24
CA TYR A 130 8.26 10.19 14.63
C TYR A 130 9.45 11.12 14.80
N GLU A 131 10.30 11.24 13.79
CA GLU A 131 11.44 12.16 13.77
C GLU A 131 11.06 13.59 13.37
N GLY A 132 9.80 13.85 13.01
CA GLY A 132 9.31 15.16 12.58
C GLY A 132 9.81 15.62 11.21
N ARG A 133 10.39 14.73 10.39
CA ARG A 133 10.97 15.07 9.07
C ARG A 133 9.94 15.43 8.01
N LEU A 134 8.66 15.16 8.25
CA LEU A 134 7.60 15.51 7.32
C LEU A 134 7.10 16.95 7.51
N ALA A 135 7.48 17.64 8.59
CA ALA A 135 7.00 18.98 8.91
C ALA A 135 7.36 20.03 7.84
N ASP A 136 8.49 19.84 7.14
CA ASP A 136 8.98 20.75 6.11
C ASP A 136 8.46 20.39 4.69
N LEU A 137 7.71 19.30 4.56
CA LEU A 137 7.15 18.91 3.28
C LEU A 137 5.85 19.66 2.98
N PRO A 138 5.67 20.15 1.75
CA PRO A 138 4.40 20.73 1.34
C PRO A 138 3.27 19.68 1.45
N ASP A 139 2.12 20.10 1.90
CA ASP A 139 0.91 19.28 2.03
C ASP A 139 0.99 18.15 3.08
N PHE A 140 1.98 18.13 3.98
CA PHE A 140 2.12 17.16 5.08
C PHE A 140 1.89 17.81 6.45
N ASP A 141 0.75 18.47 6.62
CA ASP A 141 0.33 19.01 7.90
C ASP A 141 0.11 17.91 8.97
N GLU A 142 -0.08 18.32 10.21
CA GLU A 142 -0.28 17.42 11.34
C GLU A 142 -1.50 16.52 11.16
N GLU A 143 -2.57 17.01 10.51
CA GLU A 143 -3.79 16.25 10.24
C GLU A 143 -3.50 15.09 9.25
N VAL A 144 -2.73 15.35 8.18
CA VAL A 144 -2.32 14.33 7.22
C VAL A 144 -1.44 13.28 7.89
N GLN A 145 -0.48 13.69 8.73
CA GLN A 145 0.40 12.78 9.46
C GLN A 145 -0.40 11.88 10.41
N GLN A 146 -1.31 12.47 11.19
CA GLN A 146 -2.16 11.74 12.13
C GLN A 146 -3.05 10.71 11.41
N ARG A 147 -3.74 11.11 10.34
CA ARG A 147 -4.58 10.21 9.53
C ARG A 147 -3.78 9.06 8.90
N THR A 148 -2.54 9.36 8.50
CA THR A 148 -1.64 8.34 7.95
C THR A 148 -1.27 7.33 9.02
N LEU A 149 -0.93 7.76 10.23
CA LEU A 149 -0.62 6.88 11.36
C LEU A 149 -1.81 6.02 11.75
N GLU A 150 -3.00 6.60 11.85
CA GLU A 150 -4.23 5.87 12.19
C GLU A 150 -4.53 4.78 11.16
N TRP A 151 -4.41 5.12 9.87
CA TRP A 151 -4.64 4.16 8.79
C TRP A 151 -3.60 3.03 8.78
N LEU A 152 -2.31 3.36 8.96
CA LEU A 152 -1.24 2.36 9.05
C LEU A 152 -1.42 1.44 10.24
N SER A 153 -1.83 1.97 11.39
CA SER A 153 -2.13 1.18 12.59
C SER A 153 -3.26 0.19 12.33
N TRP A 154 -4.36 0.67 11.73
CA TRP A 154 -5.48 -0.17 11.35
C TRP A 154 -5.08 -1.25 10.32
N LYS A 155 -4.28 -0.91 9.31
CA LYS A 155 -3.79 -1.87 8.31
C LYS A 155 -2.86 -2.93 8.91
N ARG A 156 -2.03 -2.57 9.86
CA ARG A 156 -1.19 -3.55 10.59
C ARG A 156 -2.05 -4.52 11.40
N GLU A 157 -3.12 -4.05 12.02
CA GLU A 157 -4.08 -4.89 12.73
C GLU A 157 -4.82 -5.83 11.76
N GLU A 158 -5.24 -5.34 10.58
CA GLU A 158 -5.92 -6.14 9.54
C GLU A 158 -4.98 -7.18 8.91
N ALA A 159 -3.72 -6.80 8.62
CA ALA A 159 -2.72 -7.69 8.02
C ALA A 159 -2.19 -8.76 8.98
N ALA A 160 -2.37 -8.56 10.27
CA ALA A 160 -1.81 -9.39 11.32
C ALA A 160 -2.73 -10.54 11.77
N ASP A 161 -3.70 -10.95 10.94
CA ASP A 161 -4.53 -12.14 11.23
C ASP A 161 -3.70 -13.43 11.08
N VAL A 162 -2.87 -13.68 12.08
CA VAL A 162 -2.09 -14.91 12.19
C VAL A 162 -3.00 -16.03 12.72
N PRO A 163 -3.03 -17.21 12.07
CA PRO A 163 -3.78 -18.33 12.63
C PRO A 163 -3.37 -18.59 14.08
N THR A 164 -4.36 -18.70 14.97
CA THR A 164 -4.16 -18.79 16.42
C THR A 164 -3.12 -19.84 16.86
N PRO A 165 -2.98 -21.03 16.21
CA PRO A 165 -1.95 -21.98 16.61
C PRO A 165 -0.52 -21.43 16.45
N TYR A 166 -0.25 -20.62 15.42
CA TYR A 166 1.06 -20.00 15.23
C TYR A 166 1.27 -18.85 16.23
N ALA A 167 0.25 -18.02 16.45
CA ALA A 167 0.29 -16.96 17.45
C ALA A 167 0.53 -17.51 18.85
N LEU A 168 -0.10 -18.62 19.25
CA LEU A 168 0.13 -19.29 20.52
C LEU A 168 1.56 -19.82 20.68
N ARG A 169 2.15 -20.36 19.60
CA ARG A 169 3.56 -20.80 19.63
C ARG A 169 4.50 -19.61 19.88
N SER A 170 4.28 -18.50 19.20
CA SER A 170 5.06 -17.28 19.40
C SER A 170 4.86 -16.72 20.82
N ALA A 171 3.63 -16.71 21.33
CA ALA A 171 3.33 -16.30 22.69
C ALA A 171 4.10 -17.15 23.73
N VAL A 172 4.12 -18.47 23.57
CA VAL A 172 4.84 -19.37 24.48
C VAL A 172 6.33 -19.10 24.45
N ASN A 173 6.92 -18.86 23.29
CA ASN A 173 8.35 -18.54 23.15
C ASN A 173 8.68 -17.22 23.88
N ILE A 174 7.91 -16.16 23.65
CA ILE A 174 8.07 -14.86 24.33
C ILE A 174 7.92 -15.01 25.84
N MET A 175 6.90 -15.76 26.28
CA MET A 175 6.69 -16.02 27.73
C MET A 175 7.87 -16.75 28.36
N ASN A 176 8.49 -17.69 27.67
CA ASN A 176 9.66 -18.42 28.14
C ASN A 176 10.90 -17.53 28.22
N GLU A 177 11.11 -16.67 27.21
CA GLU A 177 12.22 -15.70 27.22
C GLU A 177 12.07 -14.69 28.37
N LEU A 178 10.88 -14.15 28.57
CA LEU A 178 10.58 -13.22 29.68
C LEU A 178 10.79 -13.87 31.05
N ARG A 179 10.42 -15.16 31.23
CA ARG A 179 10.69 -15.91 32.46
C ARG A 179 12.17 -16.14 32.68
N ALA A 180 12.91 -16.46 31.60
CA ALA A 180 14.36 -16.69 31.68
C ALA A 180 15.13 -15.42 32.05
N GLY A 181 14.60 -14.23 31.74
CA GLY A 181 15.17 -12.94 32.14
C GLY A 181 15.10 -12.63 33.63
N GLY A 182 14.38 -13.43 34.43
CA GLY A 182 14.37 -13.38 35.91
C GLY A 182 13.57 -12.21 36.52
N ASN A 183 13.08 -11.27 35.74
CA ASN A 183 12.38 -10.07 36.25
C ASN A 183 10.85 -10.22 36.29
N VAL A 184 10.30 -11.31 35.74
CA VAL A 184 8.87 -11.56 35.67
C VAL A 184 8.46 -12.62 36.68
N THR A 185 7.58 -12.25 37.60
CA THR A 185 7.07 -13.17 38.64
C THR A 185 5.86 -13.97 38.16
N ARG A 186 5.05 -13.39 37.31
CA ARG A 186 3.88 -14.04 36.70
C ARG A 186 3.65 -13.53 35.31
N ILE A 187 3.29 -14.41 34.37
CA ILE A 187 2.95 -14.04 33.00
C ILE A 187 1.81 -14.92 32.51
N GLU A 188 0.80 -14.31 31.93
CA GLU A 188 -0.39 -14.97 31.41
C GLU A 188 -0.76 -14.42 30.02
N LEU A 189 -1.25 -15.33 29.18
CA LEU A 189 -1.82 -14.95 27.89
C LEU A 189 -3.21 -14.30 28.11
N ALA A 190 -3.46 -13.17 27.44
CA ALA A 190 -4.72 -12.45 27.49
C ALA A 190 -5.28 -12.18 26.08
N GLY A 191 -6.38 -11.46 26.01
CA GLY A 191 -6.95 -10.99 24.74
C GLY A 191 -7.51 -12.10 23.83
N PRO A 192 -7.54 -11.84 22.52
CA PRO A 192 -8.14 -12.75 21.54
C PRO A 192 -7.48 -14.12 21.47
N ALA A 193 -6.14 -14.19 21.57
CA ALA A 193 -5.39 -15.45 21.54
C ALA A 193 -5.78 -16.41 22.66
N ARG A 194 -6.09 -15.89 23.86
CA ARG A 194 -6.57 -16.71 24.99
C ARG A 194 -7.94 -17.34 24.70
N ARG A 195 -8.79 -16.66 23.93
CA ARG A 195 -10.15 -17.14 23.60
C ARG A 195 -10.17 -18.13 22.43
N LEU A 196 -9.01 -18.49 21.87
CA LEU A 196 -8.85 -19.48 20.80
C LEU A 196 -9.72 -19.20 19.57
N ILE A 197 -9.90 -17.94 19.21
CA ILE A 197 -10.52 -17.58 17.93
C ILE A 197 -9.64 -18.02 16.76
N THR A 198 -10.19 -18.17 15.58
CA THR A 198 -9.51 -18.81 14.41
C THR A 198 -8.20 -18.13 14.02
N SER A 199 -8.16 -16.79 14.12
CA SER A 199 -6.97 -15.96 13.83
C SER A 199 -6.92 -14.77 14.76
N VAL A 200 -5.74 -14.21 14.97
CA VAL A 200 -5.53 -13.07 15.88
C VAL A 200 -4.56 -12.06 15.26
N ALA A 201 -4.90 -10.78 15.37
CA ALA A 201 -4.09 -9.66 14.92
C ALA A 201 -2.93 -9.34 15.89
N ASN A 202 -3.10 -9.67 17.17
CA ASN A 202 -2.11 -9.36 18.20
C ASN A 202 -2.07 -10.45 19.30
N ILE A 203 -0.94 -10.48 20.00
CA ILE A 203 -0.76 -11.31 21.19
C ILE A 203 -0.66 -10.36 22.38
N THR A 204 -1.55 -10.51 23.34
CA THR A 204 -1.54 -9.72 24.59
C THR A 204 -1.03 -10.60 25.72
N LEU A 205 0.05 -10.17 26.38
CA LEU A 205 0.61 -10.82 27.56
C LEU A 205 0.45 -9.89 28.76
N LEU A 206 -0.09 -10.42 29.84
CA LEU A 206 -0.13 -9.75 31.14
C LEU A 206 0.97 -10.31 32.01
N PHE A 207 1.80 -9.45 32.59
CA PHE A 207 2.84 -9.90 33.51
C PHE A 207 2.93 -9.01 34.74
N SER A 208 3.48 -9.58 35.81
CA SER A 208 3.88 -8.84 37.00
C SER A 208 5.39 -8.96 37.18
N SER A 209 6.02 -7.89 37.61
CA SER A 209 7.46 -7.82 37.90
C SER A 209 7.67 -7.37 39.35
N ALA A 210 8.74 -7.86 39.96
CA ALA A 210 9.19 -7.38 41.26
C ALA A 210 9.90 -6.02 41.18
N SER A 211 10.34 -5.61 39.96
CA SER A 211 11.02 -4.34 39.67
C SER A 211 10.37 -3.72 38.43
N PRO A 212 9.31 -2.92 38.57
CA PRO A 212 8.57 -2.36 37.43
C PRO A 212 9.30 -1.27 36.67
N ASP A 213 10.42 -0.75 37.20
CA ASP A 213 11.17 0.40 36.65
C ASP A 213 12.43 0.00 35.85
N LEU A 214 12.47 -1.21 35.30
CA LEU A 214 13.55 -1.71 34.44
C LEU A 214 13.04 -1.98 33.02
#